data_2ce7c25cfdacdf7fdfe680654e5dc06b
#
_entry.id   2ce7c25cfdacdf7fdfe680654e5dc06b
#
_cell.length_a   1.000
_cell.length_b   1.000
_cell.length_c   1.000
_cell.angle_alpha   90.00
_cell.angle_beta   90.00
_cell.angle_gamma   90.00
#
_symmetry.space_group_name_H-M   'P 1'
#
loop_
_entity.id
_entity.type
_entity.pdbx_description
1 polymer ?
#
loop_
_entity_poly.entity_id
_entity_poly.type
_entity_poly.pdbx_seq_one_letter_code
_entity_poly.pdbx_strand_id
1 'polypeptide(L)'
;KRSSLRSFQSTDDEDNGLPAGDKIVFEKTMSTLDNLYIFTNKGNLIYRPVHELIETKWKETGQHLSQEIGLDSDEEIIRVFEVNDLKANLNFLIATNDGYIKQVTLADLQPTRTYKSRAITAIKLKSNDSKVVRIDQVQPDSKEEITLITNQAYAVRFDISEIPTSGSKAVGVKSVNLKDDDYIVNYVLADPKYIDLIKVGIITQRGAFKQLKLNLINKVTRAKRGVLVLRELKTKPHRIMAISSYGENHILHLNTSSNRHIELNTSEFPLGDRYSNGSFV
;
A
#
# COMPACT_ATOMS: atom_id res chain seq x y z
N LYS A 1 -16.11 11.05 -6.53
CA LYS A 1 -16.76 12.36 -6.80
C LYS A 1 -15.75 13.37 -7.28
N ARG A 2 -16.18 14.33 -8.07
CA ARG A 2 -15.45 15.54 -8.39
C ARG A 2 -16.32 16.74 -7.98
N SER A 3 -15.76 17.73 -7.29
CA SER A 3 -16.44 18.98 -7.00
C SER A 3 -15.52 20.17 -7.31
N SER A 4 -16.11 21.32 -7.61
CA SER A 4 -15.32 22.57 -7.75
C SER A 4 -14.83 23.03 -6.38
N LEU A 5 -13.73 23.78 -6.35
CA LEU A 5 -13.21 24.36 -5.10
C LEU A 5 -14.22 25.29 -4.39
N ARG A 6 -15.16 25.89 -5.16
CA ARG A 6 -16.20 26.76 -4.61
C ARG A 6 -17.29 26.02 -3.84
N SER A 7 -17.52 24.74 -4.18
CA SER A 7 -18.53 23.88 -3.55
C SER A 7 -17.93 22.85 -2.58
N PHE A 8 -16.61 22.86 -2.41
CA PHE A 8 -15.92 21.96 -1.52
C PHE A 8 -16.17 22.34 -0.05
N GLN A 9 -16.50 21.34 0.75
CA GLN A 9 -16.55 21.44 2.21
C GLN A 9 -15.44 20.56 2.79
N SER A 10 -14.79 21.03 3.85
CA SER A 10 -13.74 20.27 4.52
C SER A 10 -14.28 18.93 5.01
N THR A 11 -13.47 17.89 4.91
CA THR A 11 -13.75 16.56 5.45
C THR A 11 -13.17 16.35 6.84
N ASP A 12 -12.53 17.39 7.40
CA ASP A 12 -11.88 17.33 8.71
C ASP A 12 -12.87 17.41 9.89
N ASP A 13 -14.14 17.71 9.61
CA ASP A 13 -15.20 17.73 10.61
C ASP A 13 -15.72 16.31 10.88
N GLU A 14 -16.09 16.04 12.13
CA GLU A 14 -16.68 14.75 12.58
C GLU A 14 -17.91 14.34 11.76
N ASP A 15 -18.62 15.31 11.16
CA ASP A 15 -19.72 15.07 10.24
C ASP A 15 -19.30 15.36 8.80
N ASN A 16 -18.60 14.41 8.18
CA ASN A 16 -18.20 14.49 6.78
C ASN A 16 -19.33 14.14 5.79
N GLY A 17 -20.53 13.85 6.28
CA GLY A 17 -21.71 13.51 5.46
C GLY A 17 -21.63 12.19 4.71
N LEU A 18 -20.68 11.31 5.06
CA LEU A 18 -20.59 9.97 4.50
C LEU A 18 -21.56 9.01 5.23
N PRO A 19 -22.09 8.00 4.51
CA PRO A 19 -22.82 6.91 5.14
C PRO A 19 -21.96 6.17 6.18
N ALA A 20 -22.61 5.59 7.20
CA ALA A 20 -21.91 4.80 8.21
C ALA A 20 -21.13 3.64 7.56
N GLY A 21 -19.85 3.53 7.87
CA GLY A 21 -18.95 2.51 7.32
C GLY A 21 -18.20 2.91 6.04
N ASP A 22 -18.56 4.03 5.42
CA ASP A 22 -17.80 4.58 4.29
C ASP A 22 -16.56 5.31 4.79
N LYS A 23 -15.51 5.28 3.97
CA LYS A 23 -14.27 6.01 4.23
C LYS A 23 -13.74 6.67 2.96
N ILE A 24 -13.09 7.81 3.13
CA ILE A 24 -12.36 8.46 2.04
C ILE A 24 -11.04 7.73 1.83
N VAL A 25 -10.84 7.19 0.63
CA VAL A 25 -9.60 6.50 0.24
C VAL A 25 -8.63 7.40 -0.49
N PHE A 26 -9.13 8.49 -1.06
CA PHE A 26 -8.33 9.49 -1.77
C PHE A 26 -9.09 10.80 -1.83
N GLU A 27 -8.40 11.88 -1.50
CA GLU A 27 -8.89 13.25 -1.64
C GLU A 27 -7.72 14.15 -2.03
N LYS A 28 -7.89 14.93 -3.08
CA LYS A 28 -6.86 15.85 -3.55
C LYS A 28 -7.46 16.97 -4.39
N THR A 29 -6.93 18.17 -4.26
CA THR A 29 -7.16 19.25 -5.23
C THR A 29 -6.27 19.02 -6.44
N MET A 30 -6.88 18.94 -7.62
CA MET A 30 -6.22 18.59 -8.87
C MET A 30 -6.62 19.53 -10.00
N SER A 31 -5.80 19.60 -11.04
CA SER A 31 -6.18 20.21 -12.31
C SER A 31 -7.14 19.29 -13.08
N THR A 32 -8.04 19.87 -13.85
CA THR A 32 -8.87 19.12 -14.80
C THR A 32 -8.07 18.45 -15.92
N LEU A 33 -6.82 18.88 -16.11
CA LEU A 33 -5.88 18.28 -17.08
C LEU A 33 -5.15 17.05 -16.53
N ASP A 34 -5.26 16.77 -15.23
CA ASP A 34 -4.62 15.64 -14.60
C ASP A 34 -5.38 14.35 -14.85
N ASN A 35 -4.73 13.23 -14.55
CA ASN A 35 -5.26 11.88 -14.72
C ASN A 35 -5.23 11.13 -13.39
N LEU A 36 -6.25 10.32 -13.16
CA LEU A 36 -6.31 9.39 -12.05
C LEU A 36 -5.91 8.00 -12.50
N TYR A 37 -4.97 7.41 -11.77
CA TYR A 37 -4.58 6.01 -11.86
C TYR A 37 -5.07 5.31 -10.60
N ILE A 38 -6.12 4.51 -10.72
CA ILE A 38 -6.83 3.87 -9.61
C ILE A 38 -6.51 2.38 -9.64
N PHE A 39 -5.76 1.89 -8.66
CA PHE A 39 -5.33 0.50 -8.59
C PHE A 39 -6.19 -0.31 -7.63
N THR A 40 -6.45 -1.57 -8.00
CA THR A 40 -7.23 -2.50 -7.21
C THR A 40 -6.38 -3.63 -6.64
N ASN A 41 -6.91 -4.30 -5.61
CA ASN A 41 -6.28 -5.49 -5.00
C ASN A 41 -6.19 -6.69 -5.96
N LYS A 42 -6.97 -6.69 -7.04
CA LYS A 42 -6.93 -7.74 -8.09
C LYS A 42 -5.88 -7.47 -9.18
N GLY A 43 -5.06 -6.43 -9.03
CA GLY A 43 -4.01 -6.08 -9.99
C GLY A 43 -4.50 -5.32 -11.20
N ASN A 44 -5.68 -4.74 -11.13
CA ASN A 44 -6.27 -3.92 -12.17
C ASN A 44 -5.96 -2.44 -11.95
N LEU A 45 -5.89 -1.71 -13.05
CA LEU A 45 -5.77 -0.26 -13.10
C LEU A 45 -7.00 0.31 -13.83
N ILE A 46 -7.67 1.23 -13.16
CA ILE A 46 -8.75 2.03 -13.72
C ILE A 46 -8.19 3.42 -14.03
N TYR A 47 -8.21 3.80 -15.28
CA TYR A 47 -7.79 5.12 -15.72
C TYR A 47 -9.00 6.05 -15.82
N ARG A 48 -8.88 7.27 -15.26
CA ARG A 48 -9.88 8.33 -15.41
C ARG A 48 -9.20 9.69 -15.56
N PRO A 49 -9.41 10.40 -16.67
CA PRO A 49 -9.01 11.80 -16.77
C PRO A 49 -9.96 12.65 -15.89
N VAL A 50 -9.41 13.61 -15.15
CA VAL A 50 -10.19 14.38 -14.18
C VAL A 50 -11.32 15.17 -14.84
N HIS A 51 -11.11 15.69 -16.06
CA HIS A 51 -12.14 16.46 -16.79
C HIS A 51 -13.37 15.64 -17.19
N GLU A 52 -13.26 14.30 -17.28
CA GLU A 52 -14.37 13.40 -17.61
C GLU A 52 -15.20 13.00 -16.38
N LEU A 53 -14.71 13.23 -15.18
CA LEU A 53 -15.48 12.97 -13.97
C LEU A 53 -16.65 13.95 -13.89
N ILE A 54 -17.85 13.42 -13.63
CA ILE A 54 -19.05 14.25 -13.46
C ILE A 54 -18.90 15.08 -12.19
N GLU A 55 -19.12 16.38 -12.32
CA GLU A 55 -19.15 17.27 -11.15
C GLU A 55 -20.39 17.00 -10.33
N THR A 56 -20.21 16.75 -9.03
CA THR A 56 -21.28 16.48 -8.09
C THR A 56 -21.13 17.36 -6.85
N LYS A 57 -22.25 17.74 -6.26
CA LYS A 57 -22.22 18.42 -4.96
C LYS A 57 -21.73 17.44 -3.90
N TRP A 58 -21.15 17.96 -2.83
CA TRP A 58 -20.60 17.14 -1.74
C TRP A 58 -21.58 16.12 -1.19
N LYS A 59 -22.84 16.51 -0.96
CA LYS A 59 -23.89 15.66 -0.39
C LYS A 59 -24.50 14.65 -1.39
N GLU A 60 -24.21 14.78 -2.67
CA GLU A 60 -24.74 13.88 -3.70
C GLU A 60 -23.93 12.60 -3.79
N THR A 61 -24.57 11.50 -4.17
CA THR A 61 -23.89 10.25 -4.51
C THR A 61 -23.10 10.44 -5.79
N GLY A 62 -21.78 10.11 -5.78
CA GLY A 62 -20.95 10.16 -6.98
C GLY A 62 -21.18 8.95 -7.89
N GLN A 63 -20.36 8.86 -8.96
CA GLN A 63 -20.36 7.70 -9.84
C GLN A 63 -19.80 6.47 -9.11
N HIS A 64 -20.36 5.31 -9.38
CA HIS A 64 -19.90 4.04 -8.84
C HIS A 64 -19.05 3.32 -9.88
N LEU A 65 -17.74 3.21 -9.62
CA LEU A 65 -16.78 2.67 -10.61
C LEU A 65 -17.08 1.22 -11.02
N SER A 66 -17.58 0.39 -10.09
CA SER A 66 -17.91 -1.00 -10.40
C SER A 66 -19.05 -1.15 -11.39
N GLN A 67 -19.98 -0.20 -11.47
CA GLN A 67 -21.07 -0.23 -12.44
C GLN A 67 -20.60 0.05 -13.86
N GLU A 68 -19.54 0.85 -14.02
CA GLU A 68 -18.99 1.20 -15.32
C GLU A 68 -18.06 0.10 -15.88
N ILE A 69 -17.31 -0.57 -15.01
CA ILE A 69 -16.21 -1.47 -15.39
C ILE A 69 -16.53 -2.94 -15.10
N GLY A 70 -17.54 -3.21 -14.25
CA GLY A 70 -17.88 -4.57 -13.86
C GLY A 70 -16.83 -5.20 -12.97
N LEU A 71 -16.41 -4.48 -11.92
CA LEU A 71 -15.48 -5.01 -10.90
C LEU A 71 -16.11 -6.16 -10.14
N ASP A 72 -15.29 -7.14 -9.75
CA ASP A 72 -15.71 -8.23 -8.87
C ASP A 72 -16.20 -7.69 -7.52
N SER A 73 -17.08 -8.43 -6.86
CA SER A 73 -17.66 -8.01 -5.57
C SER A 73 -16.63 -7.88 -4.45
N ASP A 74 -15.50 -8.58 -4.55
CA ASP A 74 -14.37 -8.56 -3.61
C ASP A 74 -13.18 -7.74 -4.13
N GLU A 75 -13.37 -6.98 -5.22
CA GLU A 75 -12.36 -6.09 -5.77
C GLU A 75 -12.43 -4.72 -5.12
N GLU A 76 -11.34 -4.32 -4.47
CA GLU A 76 -11.22 -3.09 -3.71
C GLU A 76 -10.16 -2.17 -4.29
N ILE A 77 -10.42 -0.86 -4.23
CA ILE A 77 -9.43 0.16 -4.54
C ILE A 77 -8.42 0.21 -3.40
N ILE A 78 -7.13 0.02 -3.73
CA ILE A 78 -6.04 0.05 -2.74
C ILE A 78 -5.19 1.30 -2.80
N ARG A 79 -5.07 1.91 -3.97
CA ARG A 79 -4.30 3.14 -4.15
C ARG A 79 -4.79 3.95 -5.33
N VAL A 80 -4.72 5.27 -5.19
CA VAL A 80 -5.00 6.23 -6.26
C VAL A 80 -3.81 7.16 -6.42
N PHE A 81 -3.37 7.35 -7.66
CA PHE A 81 -2.29 8.29 -7.99
C PHE A 81 -2.80 9.35 -8.96
N GLU A 82 -2.31 10.56 -8.76
CA GLU A 82 -2.36 11.63 -9.74
C GLU A 82 -1.20 11.45 -10.73
N VAL A 83 -1.51 11.47 -12.02
CA VAL A 83 -0.52 11.44 -13.09
C VAL A 83 -0.73 12.67 -13.97
N ASN A 84 0.15 13.66 -13.84
CA ASN A 84 0.02 14.94 -14.54
C ASN A 84 0.45 14.79 -16.00
N ASP A 85 1.48 14.03 -16.27
CA ASP A 85 2.02 13.77 -17.60
C ASP A 85 2.07 12.27 -17.89
N LEU A 86 1.25 11.82 -18.83
CA LEU A 86 1.21 10.41 -19.27
C LEU A 86 2.49 9.93 -19.96
N LYS A 87 3.37 10.86 -20.35
CA LYS A 87 4.68 10.56 -20.96
C LYS A 87 5.83 10.61 -19.95
N ALA A 88 5.54 10.87 -18.67
CA ALA A 88 6.58 10.91 -17.64
C ALA A 88 7.35 9.59 -17.57
N ASN A 89 8.65 9.68 -17.33
CA ASN A 89 9.50 8.52 -17.07
C ASN A 89 9.34 8.09 -15.61
N LEU A 90 8.39 7.21 -15.39
CA LEU A 90 7.90 6.81 -14.07
C LEU A 90 7.58 5.33 -14.08
N ASN A 91 7.91 4.64 -12.99
CA ASN A 91 7.51 3.25 -12.74
C ASN A 91 6.50 3.16 -11.58
N PHE A 92 5.73 2.09 -11.59
CA PHE A 92 4.94 1.64 -10.45
C PHE A 92 5.54 0.36 -9.90
N LEU A 93 5.82 0.36 -8.60
CA LEU A 93 6.25 -0.81 -7.84
C LEU A 93 5.02 -1.49 -7.28
N ILE A 94 4.82 -2.78 -7.58
CA ILE A 94 3.64 -3.54 -7.19
C ILE A 94 4.07 -4.81 -6.46
N ALA A 95 3.57 -5.01 -5.24
CA ALA A 95 3.81 -6.21 -4.45
C ALA A 95 2.52 -6.97 -4.16
N THR A 96 2.59 -8.31 -4.17
CA THR A 96 1.48 -9.20 -3.87
C THR A 96 1.69 -9.95 -2.55
N ASN A 97 0.59 -10.38 -1.93
CA ASN A 97 0.61 -11.11 -0.65
C ASN A 97 1.39 -12.43 -0.72
N ASP A 98 1.41 -13.08 -1.85
CA ASP A 98 2.11 -14.34 -2.11
C ASP A 98 3.60 -14.17 -2.48
N GLY A 99 4.15 -12.97 -2.26
CA GLY A 99 5.57 -12.70 -2.33
C GLY A 99 6.11 -12.36 -3.72
N TYR A 100 5.27 -12.03 -4.69
CA TYR A 100 5.71 -11.53 -6.00
C TYR A 100 5.79 -10.01 -5.99
N ILE A 101 6.75 -9.48 -6.73
CA ILE A 101 6.99 -8.05 -6.87
C ILE A 101 7.49 -7.72 -8.26
N LYS A 102 7.15 -6.55 -8.77
CA LYS A 102 7.66 -6.03 -10.03
C LYS A 102 7.65 -4.51 -10.07
N GLN A 103 8.38 -3.98 -11.03
CA GLN A 103 8.19 -2.63 -11.53
C GLN A 103 7.52 -2.71 -12.91
N VAL A 104 6.59 -1.81 -13.17
CA VAL A 104 5.98 -1.61 -14.48
C VAL A 104 6.06 -0.14 -14.86
N THR A 105 6.40 0.14 -16.12
CA THR A 105 6.54 1.52 -16.58
C THR A 105 5.18 2.18 -16.79
N LEU A 106 5.11 3.50 -16.62
CA LEU A 106 3.93 4.26 -17.03
C LEU A 106 3.63 4.07 -18.52
N ALA A 107 4.65 3.91 -19.36
CA ALA A 107 4.50 3.63 -20.78
C ALA A 107 3.73 2.33 -21.07
N ASP A 108 3.91 1.29 -20.24
CA ASP A 108 3.16 0.03 -20.35
C ASP A 108 1.74 0.10 -19.78
N LEU A 109 1.41 1.17 -19.06
CA LEU A 109 0.10 1.39 -18.42
C LEU A 109 -0.67 2.54 -19.08
N GLN A 110 -0.47 2.77 -20.36
CA GLN A 110 -1.20 3.80 -21.08
C GLN A 110 -2.68 3.43 -21.24
N PRO A 111 -3.59 4.42 -21.18
CA PRO A 111 -5.01 4.18 -21.38
C PRO A 111 -5.29 3.62 -22.77
N THR A 112 -6.13 2.59 -22.81
CA THR A 112 -6.62 1.99 -24.06
C THR A 112 -7.89 2.70 -24.54
N ARG A 113 -8.32 2.43 -25.77
CA ARG A 113 -9.59 3.00 -26.31
C ARG A 113 -10.82 2.58 -25.47
N THR A 114 -10.74 1.48 -24.75
CA THR A 114 -11.83 0.92 -23.95
C THR A 114 -11.72 1.23 -22.45
N TYR A 115 -10.89 2.19 -22.06
CA TYR A 115 -10.63 2.49 -20.64
C TYR A 115 -11.88 2.83 -19.81
N LYS A 116 -12.94 3.32 -20.47
CA LYS A 116 -14.22 3.66 -19.80
C LYS A 116 -14.96 2.43 -19.31
N SER A 117 -14.83 1.31 -20.01
CA SER A 117 -15.57 0.07 -19.74
C SER A 117 -14.70 -1.11 -19.33
N ARG A 118 -13.39 -0.98 -19.37
CA ARG A 118 -12.44 -2.05 -19.02
C ARG A 118 -11.26 -1.51 -18.25
N ALA A 119 -10.92 -2.19 -17.17
CA ALA A 119 -9.67 -1.97 -16.46
C ALA A 119 -8.48 -2.48 -17.29
N ILE A 120 -7.31 -1.88 -17.02
CA ILE A 120 -6.02 -2.31 -17.57
C ILE A 120 -5.41 -3.29 -16.57
N THR A 121 -4.85 -4.41 -17.01
CA THR A 121 -4.08 -5.28 -16.13
C THR A 121 -2.75 -4.62 -15.80
N ALA A 122 -2.49 -4.33 -14.54
CA ALA A 122 -1.21 -3.76 -14.08
C ALA A 122 -0.23 -4.86 -13.65
N ILE A 123 -0.74 -5.94 -13.10
CA ILE A 123 -0.01 -7.16 -12.75
C ILE A 123 -0.90 -8.37 -12.95
N LYS A 124 -0.35 -9.46 -13.49
CA LYS A 124 -1.05 -10.75 -13.50
C LYS A 124 -0.84 -11.43 -12.15
N LEU A 125 -1.90 -11.74 -11.45
CA LEU A 125 -1.84 -12.49 -10.20
C LEU A 125 -1.47 -13.95 -10.44
N LYS A 126 -0.71 -14.54 -9.51
CA LYS A 126 -0.21 -15.92 -9.63
C LYS A 126 -1.32 -16.95 -9.44
N SER A 127 -2.28 -16.67 -8.54
CA SER A 127 -3.43 -17.50 -8.22
C SER A 127 -4.66 -16.64 -7.92
N ASN A 128 -5.80 -17.27 -7.74
CA ASN A 128 -7.04 -16.58 -7.38
C ASN A 128 -6.99 -16.00 -5.95
N ASP A 129 -6.16 -16.56 -5.07
CA ASP A 129 -5.97 -16.08 -3.69
C ASP A 129 -4.93 -14.98 -3.59
N SER A 130 -4.18 -14.74 -4.69
CA SER A 130 -3.21 -13.66 -4.75
C SER A 130 -3.91 -12.31 -4.76
N LYS A 131 -3.36 -11.34 -4.00
CA LYS A 131 -3.84 -9.95 -3.95
C LYS A 131 -2.67 -9.00 -3.95
N VAL A 132 -2.85 -7.86 -4.60
CA VAL A 132 -1.91 -6.74 -4.47
C VAL A 132 -2.05 -6.16 -3.07
N VAL A 133 -0.93 -6.02 -2.35
CA VAL A 133 -0.92 -5.47 -0.98
C VAL A 133 -0.48 -4.02 -0.94
N ARG A 134 0.37 -3.61 -1.88
CA ARG A 134 0.84 -2.22 -1.96
C ARG A 134 1.34 -1.87 -3.35
N ILE A 135 1.18 -0.60 -3.70
CA ILE A 135 1.70 0.03 -4.93
C ILE A 135 2.30 1.38 -4.55
N ASP A 136 3.46 1.70 -5.14
CA ASP A 136 4.08 3.02 -5.04
C ASP A 136 4.59 3.47 -6.41
N GLN A 137 4.63 4.79 -6.62
CA GLN A 137 5.38 5.39 -7.71
C GLN A 137 6.85 5.41 -7.35
N VAL A 138 7.71 4.99 -8.28
CA VAL A 138 9.15 5.00 -8.10
C VAL A 138 9.85 5.52 -9.34
N GLN A 139 10.98 6.19 -9.15
CA GLN A 139 11.81 6.60 -10.28
C GLN A 139 12.52 5.39 -10.86
N PRO A 140 12.74 5.32 -12.19
CA PRO A 140 13.40 4.18 -12.84
C PRO A 140 14.82 3.90 -12.34
N ASP A 141 15.51 4.95 -11.86
CA ASP A 141 16.88 4.89 -11.32
C ASP A 141 16.94 5.02 -9.80
N SER A 142 15.84 4.77 -9.11
CA SER A 142 15.75 4.87 -7.66
C SER A 142 16.83 4.05 -6.98
N LYS A 143 17.44 4.63 -5.94
CA LYS A 143 18.44 4.00 -5.06
C LYS A 143 17.85 3.61 -3.71
N GLU A 144 16.53 3.64 -3.58
CA GLU A 144 15.85 3.24 -2.37
C GLU A 144 16.07 1.75 -2.07
N GLU A 145 15.93 1.43 -0.82
CA GLU A 145 15.84 0.05 -0.33
C GLU A 145 14.39 -0.28 0.02
N ILE A 146 14.01 -1.52 -0.26
CA ILE A 146 12.71 -2.05 0.13
C ILE A 146 12.89 -3.05 1.27
N THR A 147 11.99 -2.98 2.25
CA THR A 147 11.89 -3.95 3.34
C THR A 147 10.49 -4.54 3.33
N LEU A 148 10.37 -5.82 2.94
CA LEU A 148 9.10 -6.54 3.00
C LEU A 148 8.97 -7.23 4.35
N ILE A 149 7.76 -7.19 4.91
CA ILE A 149 7.45 -7.78 6.21
C ILE A 149 6.28 -8.75 6.05
N THR A 150 6.44 -9.96 6.60
CA THR A 150 5.47 -11.04 6.49
C THR A 150 4.61 -11.17 7.74
N ASN A 151 3.47 -11.85 7.62
CA ASN A 151 2.57 -12.15 8.73
C ASN A 151 3.26 -12.96 9.85
N GLN A 152 4.13 -13.92 9.48
CA GLN A 152 4.93 -14.70 10.44
C GLN A 152 6.18 -13.96 10.95
N ALA A 153 6.22 -12.63 10.76
CA ALA A 153 7.24 -11.73 11.28
C ALA A 153 8.64 -11.86 10.67
N TYR A 154 8.76 -12.38 9.47
CA TYR A 154 10.00 -12.28 8.70
C TYR A 154 10.11 -10.93 8.01
N ALA A 155 11.29 -10.36 7.98
CA ALA A 155 11.61 -9.13 7.27
C ALA A 155 12.81 -9.33 6.35
N VAL A 156 12.70 -8.88 5.11
CA VAL A 156 13.75 -8.95 4.09
C VAL A 156 13.99 -7.55 3.54
N ARG A 157 15.22 -7.06 3.62
CA ARG A 157 15.63 -5.75 3.08
C ARG A 157 16.65 -5.90 1.97
N PHE A 158 16.39 -5.29 0.81
CA PHE A 158 17.28 -5.33 -0.36
C PHE A 158 17.12 -4.08 -1.23
N ASP A 159 18.02 -3.90 -2.20
CA ASP A 159 17.95 -2.76 -3.12
C ASP A 159 16.78 -2.88 -4.09
N ILE A 160 16.04 -1.80 -4.30
CA ILE A 160 14.94 -1.76 -5.28
C ILE A 160 15.42 -2.10 -6.70
N SER A 161 16.70 -1.84 -7.02
CA SER A 161 17.31 -2.18 -8.30
C SER A 161 17.34 -3.67 -8.62
N GLU A 162 17.17 -4.54 -7.60
CA GLU A 162 17.05 -5.97 -7.80
C GLU A 162 15.66 -6.40 -8.33
N ILE A 163 14.71 -5.46 -8.41
CA ILE A 163 13.36 -5.70 -8.93
C ILE A 163 13.33 -5.26 -10.39
N PRO A 164 13.27 -6.20 -11.34
CA PRO A 164 13.28 -5.85 -12.76
C PRO A 164 11.98 -5.19 -13.18
N THR A 165 12.06 -4.33 -14.18
CA THR A 165 10.89 -3.84 -14.91
C THR A 165 10.36 -4.95 -15.83
N SER A 166 9.06 -5.15 -15.82
CA SER A 166 8.39 -6.14 -16.69
C SER A 166 7.04 -5.62 -17.17
N GLY A 167 6.55 -6.19 -18.28
CA GLY A 167 5.31 -5.75 -18.90
C GLY A 167 4.08 -5.90 -17.98
N SER A 168 3.01 -5.18 -18.28
CA SER A 168 1.79 -5.12 -17.47
C SER A 168 1.20 -6.48 -17.13
N LYS A 169 1.23 -7.43 -18.07
CA LYS A 169 0.69 -8.79 -17.89
C LYS A 169 1.67 -9.79 -17.23
N ALA A 170 2.83 -9.35 -16.77
CA ALA A 170 3.77 -10.20 -16.06
C ALA A 170 3.39 -10.35 -14.58
N VAL A 171 3.72 -11.49 -13.99
CA VAL A 171 3.55 -11.76 -12.54
C VAL A 171 4.61 -11.03 -11.72
N GLY A 172 5.80 -10.82 -12.29
CA GLY A 172 6.95 -10.32 -11.57
C GLY A 172 7.87 -11.43 -11.04
N VAL A 173 8.71 -11.10 -10.09
CA VAL A 173 9.72 -11.98 -9.50
C VAL A 173 9.44 -12.23 -8.02
N LYS A 174 9.97 -13.32 -7.46
CA LYS A 174 9.90 -13.56 -6.02
C LYS A 174 10.67 -12.49 -5.26
N SER A 175 10.03 -11.89 -4.27
CA SER A 175 10.63 -10.89 -3.37
C SER A 175 11.19 -11.54 -2.10
N VAL A 176 10.46 -12.51 -1.56
CA VAL A 176 10.75 -13.21 -0.31
C VAL A 176 10.59 -14.72 -0.52
N ASN A 177 11.39 -15.51 0.18
CA ASN A 177 11.18 -16.95 0.30
C ASN A 177 10.18 -17.21 1.44
N LEU A 178 8.89 -17.17 1.13
CA LEU A 178 7.82 -17.41 2.11
C LEU A 178 7.85 -18.86 2.62
N LYS A 179 7.51 -19.03 3.89
CA LYS A 179 7.10 -20.30 4.45
C LYS A 179 5.66 -20.64 4.07
N ASP A 180 5.28 -21.89 4.30
CA ASP A 180 3.90 -22.32 4.19
C ASP A 180 3.01 -21.47 5.13
N ASP A 181 1.85 -21.11 4.65
CA ASP A 181 0.84 -20.27 5.34
C ASP A 181 1.32 -18.85 5.69
N ASP A 182 2.48 -18.41 5.20
CA ASP A 182 2.95 -17.03 5.37
C ASP A 182 2.56 -16.17 4.16
N TYR A 183 2.45 -14.88 4.39
CA TYR A 183 2.15 -13.91 3.33
C TYR A 183 2.76 -12.54 3.64
N ILE A 184 2.94 -11.73 2.61
CA ILE A 184 3.39 -10.34 2.74
C ILE A 184 2.27 -9.50 3.32
N VAL A 185 2.54 -8.82 4.42
CA VAL A 185 1.62 -7.83 5.01
C VAL A 185 1.76 -6.48 4.31
N ASN A 186 3.00 -6.02 4.17
CA ASN A 186 3.32 -4.72 3.57
C ASN A 186 4.83 -4.60 3.36
N TYR A 187 5.26 -3.49 2.79
CA TYR A 187 6.67 -3.13 2.69
C TYR A 187 6.94 -1.67 3.08
N VAL A 188 8.19 -1.35 3.31
CA VAL A 188 8.70 0.01 3.55
C VAL A 188 9.70 0.33 2.45
N LEU A 189 9.57 1.52 1.84
CA LEU A 189 10.60 2.11 0.97
C LEU A 189 11.37 3.16 1.77
N ALA A 190 12.69 3.13 1.65
CA ALA A 190 13.55 4.07 2.35
C ALA A 190 14.78 4.44 1.55
N ASP A 191 15.13 5.72 1.55
CA ASP A 191 16.45 6.17 1.08
C ASP A 191 17.52 5.62 2.04
N PRO A 192 18.56 4.93 1.56
CA PRO A 192 19.66 4.40 2.38
C PRO A 192 20.28 5.42 3.34
N LYS A 193 20.28 6.70 2.96
CA LYS A 193 20.81 7.79 3.80
C LYS A 193 20.08 7.96 5.13
N TYR A 194 18.81 7.56 5.18
CA TYR A 194 17.93 7.77 6.33
C TYR A 194 17.58 6.48 7.08
N ILE A 195 18.17 5.36 6.71
CA ILE A 195 17.88 4.03 7.30
C ILE A 195 18.00 4.06 8.83
N ASP A 196 18.98 4.74 9.38
CA ASP A 196 19.22 4.83 10.83
C ASP A 196 18.17 5.67 11.58
N LEU A 197 17.42 6.50 10.84
CA LEU A 197 16.40 7.39 11.39
C LEU A 197 15.00 6.80 11.29
N ILE A 198 14.80 5.79 10.43
CA ILE A 198 13.48 5.23 10.16
C ILE A 198 13.16 4.15 11.19
N LYS A 199 11.96 4.25 11.74
CA LYS A 199 11.34 3.27 12.63
C LYS A 199 10.22 2.54 11.91
N VAL A 200 9.96 1.31 12.29
CA VAL A 200 8.81 0.53 11.85
C VAL A 200 7.97 0.19 13.06
N GLY A 201 6.73 0.65 13.06
CA GLY A 201 5.70 0.23 14.01
C GLY A 201 4.97 -1.01 13.50
N ILE A 202 4.77 -1.97 14.37
CA ILE A 202 4.18 -3.28 14.07
C ILE A 202 3.01 -3.52 15.00
N ILE A 203 1.85 -3.86 14.44
CA ILE A 203 0.66 -4.30 15.18
C ILE A 203 0.44 -5.78 14.94
N THR A 204 0.21 -6.54 16.03
CA THR A 204 -0.07 -7.97 15.97
C THR A 204 -1.55 -8.28 16.18
N GLN A 205 -1.99 -9.46 15.75
CA GLN A 205 -3.35 -9.96 15.95
C GLN A 205 -3.74 -10.09 17.43
N ARG A 206 -2.75 -10.13 18.32
CA ARG A 206 -2.96 -10.18 19.78
C ARG A 206 -3.13 -8.80 20.41
N GLY A 207 -3.11 -7.72 19.61
CA GLY A 207 -3.19 -6.35 20.10
C GLY A 207 -1.90 -5.84 20.71
N ALA A 208 -0.74 -6.36 20.33
CA ALA A 208 0.54 -5.83 20.75
C ALA A 208 1.09 -4.85 19.71
N PHE A 209 1.64 -3.74 20.18
CA PHE A 209 2.41 -2.79 19.40
C PHE A 209 3.89 -2.90 19.73
N LYS A 210 4.70 -2.87 18.71
CA LYS A 210 6.15 -2.84 18.78
C LYS A 210 6.69 -1.86 17.77
N GLN A 211 7.73 -1.14 18.13
CA GLN A 211 8.52 -0.37 17.17
C GLN A 211 9.99 -0.74 17.24
N LEU A 212 10.66 -0.78 16.09
CA LEU A 212 12.09 -1.02 15.98
C LEU A 212 12.69 -0.16 14.88
N LYS A 213 14.01 0.06 14.96
CA LYS A 213 14.72 0.77 13.90
C LYS A 213 14.86 -0.12 12.65
N LEU A 214 14.70 0.46 11.48
CA LEU A 214 14.79 -0.26 10.21
C LEU A 214 16.19 -0.84 9.97
N ASN A 215 17.25 -0.19 10.47
CA ASN A 215 18.65 -0.66 10.36
C ASN A 215 18.93 -1.98 11.10
N LEU A 216 18.06 -2.41 12.02
CA LEU A 216 18.17 -3.73 12.67
C LEU A 216 17.86 -4.90 11.71
N ILE A 217 17.27 -4.61 10.56
CA ILE A 217 17.03 -5.57 9.49
C ILE A 217 18.17 -5.45 8.51
N ASN A 218 19.11 -6.39 8.56
CA ASN A 218 20.28 -6.37 7.68
C ASN A 218 19.89 -6.46 6.21
N LYS A 219 20.58 -5.67 5.37
CA LYS A 219 20.42 -5.74 3.93
C LYS A 219 20.98 -7.06 3.39
N VAL A 220 20.22 -7.71 2.53
CA VAL A 220 20.55 -8.98 1.87
C VAL A 220 20.16 -8.89 0.39
N THR A 221 20.33 -9.96 -0.35
CA THR A 221 19.80 -10.06 -1.71
C THR A 221 18.33 -10.47 -1.70
N ARG A 222 17.63 -10.15 -2.78
CA ARG A 222 16.22 -10.51 -2.99
C ARG A 222 15.98 -12.03 -2.86
N ALA A 223 14.75 -12.42 -2.60
CA ALA A 223 14.26 -13.80 -2.51
C ALA A 223 14.89 -14.63 -1.36
N LYS A 224 15.41 -13.96 -0.35
CA LYS A 224 15.78 -14.60 0.92
C LYS A 224 14.58 -14.69 1.85
N ARG A 225 14.70 -15.49 2.90
CA ARG A 225 13.67 -15.59 3.95
C ARG A 225 13.68 -14.39 4.89
N GLY A 226 14.87 -13.82 5.10
CA GLY A 226 15.07 -12.69 6.01
C GLY A 226 15.22 -13.09 7.47
N VAL A 227 15.00 -12.13 8.34
CA VAL A 227 15.18 -12.25 9.80
C VAL A 227 13.84 -12.04 10.51
N LEU A 228 13.67 -12.69 11.66
CA LEU A 228 12.51 -12.44 12.51
C LEU A 228 12.61 -11.06 13.16
N VAL A 229 11.49 -10.36 13.21
CA VAL A 229 11.33 -9.05 13.89
C VAL A 229 10.44 -9.13 15.12
N LEU A 230 9.89 -10.29 15.41
CA LEU A 230 9.19 -10.64 16.66
C LEU A 230 9.78 -11.93 17.23
N ARG A 231 9.73 -12.07 18.55
CA ARG A 231 10.08 -13.31 19.21
C ARG A 231 9.02 -14.37 18.91
N GLU A 232 9.44 -15.49 18.33
CA GLU A 232 8.54 -16.61 18.08
C GLU A 232 8.22 -17.33 19.40
N LEU A 233 6.94 -17.52 19.67
CA LEU A 233 6.44 -18.25 20.82
C LEU A 233 5.93 -19.62 20.38
N LYS A 234 6.23 -20.66 21.15
CA LYS A 234 5.78 -22.05 20.87
C LYS A 234 4.25 -22.15 20.89
N THR A 235 3.61 -21.43 21.80
CA THR A 235 2.16 -21.40 21.94
C THR A 235 1.66 -19.98 21.76
N LYS A 236 0.57 -19.80 21.00
CA LYS A 236 -0.04 -18.48 20.72
C LYS A 236 0.98 -17.47 20.17
N PRO A 237 1.63 -17.77 19.04
CA PRO A 237 2.61 -16.84 18.47
C PRO A 237 1.96 -15.52 18.08
N HIS A 238 2.75 -14.45 18.08
CA HIS A 238 2.34 -13.18 17.49
C HIS A 238 2.41 -13.26 15.97
N ARG A 239 1.41 -12.65 15.30
CA ARG A 239 1.37 -12.52 13.84
C ARG A 239 1.13 -11.07 13.46
N ILE A 240 1.88 -10.57 12.50
CA ILE A 240 1.81 -9.18 12.09
C ILE A 240 0.57 -8.96 11.23
N MET A 241 -0.24 -7.97 11.62
CA MET A 241 -1.45 -7.57 10.90
C MET A 241 -1.27 -6.29 10.13
N ALA A 242 -0.47 -5.35 10.63
CA ALA A 242 -0.20 -4.07 10.01
C ALA A 242 1.16 -3.54 10.42
N ILE A 243 1.74 -2.71 9.55
CA ILE A 243 2.97 -1.96 9.82
C ILE A 243 2.81 -0.52 9.37
N SER A 244 3.59 0.35 9.99
CA SER A 244 3.77 1.74 9.59
C SER A 244 5.22 2.15 9.73
N SER A 245 5.75 2.98 8.84
CA SER A 245 7.10 3.51 8.91
C SER A 245 7.08 5.01 9.16
N TYR A 246 8.01 5.49 9.98
CA TYR A 246 8.12 6.89 10.35
C TYR A 246 9.53 7.23 10.85
N GLY A 247 9.91 8.52 10.73
CA GLY A 247 11.16 9.03 11.28
C GLY A 247 10.99 9.54 12.70
N GLU A 248 10.03 10.43 12.91
CA GLU A 248 9.72 11.03 14.19
C GLU A 248 8.52 10.36 14.88
N ASN A 249 8.42 10.54 16.19
CA ASN A 249 7.25 10.05 16.93
C ASN A 249 6.00 10.80 16.48
N HIS A 250 4.91 10.08 16.35
CA HIS A 250 3.61 10.63 15.99
C HIS A 250 2.47 9.73 16.48
N ILE A 251 1.24 10.14 16.21
CA ILE A 251 0.06 9.37 16.55
C ILE A 251 -0.31 8.48 15.38
N LEU A 252 -0.39 7.17 15.63
CA LEU A 252 -0.94 6.19 14.69
C LEU A 252 -2.43 6.02 14.93
N HIS A 253 -3.22 6.08 13.88
CA HIS A 253 -4.66 5.87 13.91
C HIS A 253 -4.97 4.44 13.46
N LEU A 254 -5.51 3.64 14.37
CA LEU A 254 -5.83 2.23 14.14
C LEU A 254 -7.34 2.06 14.12
N ASN A 255 -7.85 1.43 13.05
CA ASN A 255 -9.24 1.00 12.98
C ASN A 255 -9.28 -0.52 13.12
N THR A 256 -9.96 -1.01 14.16
CA THR A 256 -10.13 -2.44 14.39
C THR A 256 -11.26 -3.01 13.53
N SER A 257 -11.28 -4.32 13.35
CA SER A 257 -12.39 -5.03 12.68
C SER A 257 -13.75 -4.83 13.36
N SER A 258 -13.76 -4.42 14.63
CA SER A 258 -14.96 -4.08 15.40
C SER A 258 -15.33 -2.59 15.30
N ASN A 259 -14.79 -1.86 14.33
CA ASN A 259 -14.99 -0.42 14.12
C ASN A 259 -14.61 0.46 15.33
N ARG A 260 -13.71 -0.01 16.19
CA ARG A 260 -13.10 0.83 17.22
C ARG A 260 -11.93 1.61 16.62
N HIS A 261 -11.92 2.91 16.87
CA HIS A 261 -10.80 3.78 16.56
C HIS A 261 -9.88 3.86 17.79
N ILE A 262 -8.58 3.62 17.57
CA ILE A 262 -7.55 3.69 18.61
C ILE A 262 -6.48 4.66 18.13
N GLU A 263 -6.16 5.64 18.94
CA GLU A 263 -5.00 6.51 18.76
C GLU A 263 -3.84 5.98 19.60
N LEU A 264 -2.73 5.70 18.92
CA LEU A 264 -1.53 5.17 19.55
C LEU A 264 -0.40 6.20 19.38
N ASN A 265 0.04 6.78 20.50
CA ASN A 265 1.19 7.67 20.49
C ASN A 265 2.48 6.86 20.55
N THR A 266 3.27 6.89 19.48
CA THR A 266 4.50 6.10 19.39
C THR A 266 5.55 6.47 20.41
N SER A 267 5.50 7.69 21.00
CA SER A 267 6.43 8.13 22.04
C SER A 267 6.26 7.39 23.38
N GLU A 268 5.10 6.76 23.60
CA GLU A 268 4.79 6.02 24.83
C GLU A 268 5.37 4.59 24.82
N PHE A 269 5.92 4.17 23.70
CA PHE A 269 6.47 2.82 23.52
C PHE A 269 7.99 2.88 23.33
N PRO A 270 8.75 2.01 23.99
CA PRO A 270 10.20 1.96 23.81
C PRO A 270 10.55 1.39 22.43
N LEU A 271 11.73 1.79 21.91
CA LEU A 271 12.34 1.09 20.79
C LEU A 271 12.76 -0.31 21.22
N GLY A 272 12.25 -1.31 20.50
CA GLY A 272 12.60 -2.71 20.71
C GLY A 272 13.75 -3.19 19.84
N ASP A 273 14.30 -4.33 20.22
CA ASP A 273 15.18 -5.16 19.39
C ASP A 273 14.34 -6.13 18.53
N ARG A 274 14.99 -7.05 17.83
CA ARG A 274 14.29 -8.08 17.04
C ARG A 274 13.69 -9.24 17.87
N TYR A 275 14.00 -9.33 19.17
CA TYR A 275 13.73 -10.49 20.02
C TYR A 275 12.63 -10.26 21.05
N SER A 276 11.91 -9.17 20.97
CA SER A 276 10.78 -8.83 21.83
C SER A 276 9.47 -8.81 21.04
N ASN A 277 8.32 -8.81 21.72
CA ASN A 277 6.99 -8.80 21.12
C ASN A 277 6.23 -7.49 21.34
N GLY A 278 6.88 -6.49 21.92
CA GLY A 278 6.26 -5.21 22.24
C GLY A 278 5.33 -5.25 23.45
N SER A 279 4.42 -4.29 23.52
CA SER A 279 3.47 -4.11 24.61
C SER A 279 2.03 -4.14 24.08
N PHE A 280 1.10 -4.63 24.87
CA PHE A 280 -0.32 -4.61 24.52
C PHE A 280 -0.86 -3.17 24.53
N VAL A 281 -1.78 -2.85 23.60
CA VAL A 281 -2.46 -1.58 23.44
C VAL A 281 -3.95 -1.71 23.68
#